data_bc354c22470565b0272922ac78021b59
#
_entry.id   bc354c22470565b0272922ac78021b59
#
_cell.length_a   1.000
_cell.length_b   1.000
_cell.length_c   1.000
_cell.angle_alpha   90.00
_cell.angle_beta   90.00
_cell.angle_gamma   90.00
#
_symmetry.space_group_name_H-M   'P 1'
#
loop_
_entity.id
_entity.type
_entity.pdbx_description
1 polymer ?
#
loop_
_entity_poly.entity_id
_entity_poly.type
_entity_poly.pdbx_seq_one_letter_code
_entity_poly.pdbx_strand_id
1 'polypeptide(L)'
;MKTVYIGMSADLLHPGHLNIIAKARELGDEVIVGLLTDKAIASYKRLPYMTWEQRRIVVENVKGVTKVVPQETLDYVPNLLRIKPDYVLHGDDWKTGPQAETRQRIIEVMKLWGGQVIDIPYTEGISSTALNQALKNIGTTPAIRALRLKRLIESKEIVTVCEAHNGLSGLIVENAYTIEDGKRIEFDAIWISSLTHAAAKAKPDIGYLDTTGRTEVLNDILETTTKPIIYDADNGGPAEHFVFTIRSLERLGVSAVIIEDKIGLKKNSLFGTEAEQSQDSIPDFCDKIKAGKAALVTDTFMIIARIESLILKAGMDDAITRAKAYLDAGADGIMIHSREEDGEEIKEFCNLYNQLPNRKPLVVVPSSYDHMYESDLSKLGVNIVIYANQLLRAAYPAMMKAATGILTHHRAKEVSEESCMKIQDIITLIPGSY
;
A
#
# COMPACT_ATOMS: atom_id res chain seq x y z
N MET A 1 39.43 17.41 -14.28
CA MET A 1 38.66 16.84 -13.18
C MET A 1 37.61 15.94 -13.79
N LYS A 2 37.67 14.65 -13.54
CA LYS A 2 36.73 13.66 -14.11
C LYS A 2 35.59 13.42 -13.17
N THR A 3 34.38 13.42 -13.71
CA THR A 3 33.13 13.22 -12.95
C THR A 3 32.56 11.85 -13.24
N VAL A 4 32.21 11.12 -12.19
CA VAL A 4 31.57 9.79 -12.25
C VAL A 4 30.16 9.87 -11.69
N TYR A 5 29.20 9.34 -12.41
CA TYR A 5 27.82 9.25 -11.98
C TYR A 5 27.43 7.79 -11.67
N ILE A 6 26.73 7.58 -10.55
CA ILE A 6 26.23 6.28 -10.11
C ILE A 6 24.76 6.43 -9.76
N GLY A 7 23.85 5.70 -10.42
CA GLY A 7 22.45 5.60 -10.01
C GLY A 7 22.23 4.44 -9.04
N MET A 8 21.56 4.69 -7.90
CA MET A 8 21.25 3.61 -6.96
C MET A 8 20.02 3.91 -6.09
N SER A 9 19.38 2.84 -5.60
CA SER A 9 18.30 2.95 -4.61
C SER A 9 18.83 3.07 -3.18
N ALA A 10 19.95 2.44 -2.88
CA ALA A 10 20.65 2.44 -1.58
C ALA A 10 19.73 2.19 -0.36
N ASP A 11 18.74 1.31 -0.51
CA ASP A 11 17.80 1.01 0.58
C ASP A 11 18.53 0.40 1.78
N LEU A 12 19.29 -0.65 1.52
CA LEU A 12 20.16 -1.30 2.49
C LEU A 12 21.55 -1.32 1.87
N LEU A 13 22.43 -0.42 2.30
CA LEU A 13 23.79 -0.41 1.82
C LEU A 13 24.50 -1.72 2.20
N HIS A 14 25.12 -2.33 1.19
CA HIS A 14 25.85 -3.58 1.34
C HIS A 14 27.13 -3.52 0.49
N PRO A 15 28.09 -4.46 0.67
CA PRO A 15 29.37 -4.46 -0.06
C PRO A 15 29.26 -4.23 -1.57
N GLY A 16 28.21 -4.71 -2.23
CA GLY A 16 27.98 -4.48 -3.67
C GLY A 16 27.89 -2.98 -4.03
N HIS A 17 27.17 -2.18 -3.24
CA HIS A 17 27.12 -0.73 -3.45
C HIS A 17 28.47 -0.07 -3.19
N LEU A 18 29.16 -0.50 -2.12
CA LEU A 18 30.48 0.07 -1.76
C LEU A 18 31.55 -0.24 -2.81
N ASN A 19 31.50 -1.43 -3.45
CA ASN A 19 32.41 -1.81 -4.53
C ASN A 19 32.25 -0.90 -5.75
N ILE A 20 31.01 -0.55 -6.13
CA ILE A 20 30.75 0.39 -7.23
C ILE A 20 31.29 1.79 -6.88
N ILE A 21 31.08 2.26 -5.65
CA ILE A 21 31.58 3.57 -5.19
C ILE A 21 33.15 3.56 -5.14
N ALA A 22 33.73 2.48 -4.66
CA ALA A 22 35.20 2.33 -4.64
C ALA A 22 35.78 2.40 -6.06
N LYS A 23 35.14 1.72 -7.01
CA LYS A 23 35.57 1.74 -8.42
C LYS A 23 35.38 3.11 -9.06
N ALA A 24 34.33 3.83 -8.72
CA ALA A 24 34.10 5.19 -9.19
C ALA A 24 35.24 6.15 -8.75
N ARG A 25 35.72 6.00 -7.53
CA ARG A 25 36.86 6.79 -6.99
C ARG A 25 38.20 6.53 -7.71
N GLU A 26 38.37 5.35 -8.28
CA GLU A 26 39.57 5.05 -9.09
C GLU A 26 39.51 5.74 -10.46
N LEU A 27 38.32 6.05 -10.96
CA LEU A 27 38.06 6.54 -12.31
C LEU A 27 37.91 8.05 -12.39
N GLY A 28 37.48 8.70 -11.31
CA GLY A 28 37.24 10.13 -11.30
C GLY A 28 37.52 10.83 -9.98
N ASP A 29 37.63 12.14 -10.09
CA ASP A 29 37.89 13.04 -8.97
C ASP A 29 36.59 13.40 -8.20
N GLU A 30 35.46 13.42 -8.91
CA GLU A 30 34.14 13.72 -8.36
C GLU A 30 33.20 12.52 -8.58
N VAL A 31 32.66 11.97 -7.49
CA VAL A 31 31.68 10.88 -7.51
C VAL A 31 30.32 11.41 -7.11
N ILE A 32 29.40 11.46 -8.07
CA ILE A 32 28.02 11.91 -7.88
C ILE A 32 27.11 10.72 -7.84
N VAL A 33 26.35 10.57 -6.77
CA VAL A 33 25.33 9.53 -6.64
C VAL A 33 23.95 10.10 -6.97
N GLY A 34 23.31 9.60 -8.02
CA GLY A 34 21.90 9.77 -8.32
C GLY A 34 21.08 8.82 -7.46
N LEU A 35 20.58 9.33 -6.35
CA LEU A 35 19.81 8.54 -5.39
C LEU A 35 18.33 8.53 -5.78
N LEU A 36 17.80 7.34 -6.14
CA LEU A 36 16.41 7.17 -6.53
C LEU A 36 15.46 7.67 -5.42
N THR A 37 14.52 8.54 -5.79
CA THR A 37 13.47 9.01 -4.88
C THR A 37 12.51 7.87 -4.51
N ASP A 38 11.74 8.03 -3.43
CA ASP A 38 10.73 7.04 -3.04
C ASP A 38 9.71 6.83 -4.18
N LYS A 39 9.33 7.91 -4.86
CA LYS A 39 8.45 7.87 -6.05
C LYS A 39 9.06 7.06 -7.20
N ALA A 40 10.34 7.28 -7.51
CA ALA A 40 11.03 6.53 -8.55
C ALA A 40 11.10 5.02 -8.22
N ILE A 41 11.34 4.67 -6.96
CA ILE A 41 11.38 3.28 -6.52
C ILE A 41 9.98 2.64 -6.53
N ALA A 42 8.96 3.35 -6.05
CA ALA A 42 7.58 2.86 -6.02
C ALA A 42 7.02 2.52 -7.41
N SER A 43 7.59 3.09 -8.49
CA SER A 43 7.17 2.83 -9.88
C SER A 43 7.54 1.43 -10.40
N TYR A 44 8.40 0.68 -9.69
CA TYR A 44 8.85 -0.63 -10.18
C TYR A 44 9.04 -1.70 -9.11
N LYS A 45 9.07 -1.32 -7.84
CA LYS A 45 9.19 -2.25 -6.71
C LYS A 45 8.64 -1.65 -5.42
N ARG A 46 8.59 -2.48 -4.37
CA ARG A 46 8.17 -2.06 -3.03
C ARG A 46 9.03 -0.90 -2.51
N LEU A 47 8.39 0.03 -1.79
CA LEU A 47 9.07 1.15 -1.12
C LEU A 47 10.23 0.66 -0.23
N PRO A 48 11.35 1.43 -0.21
CA PRO A 48 12.48 1.14 0.66
C PRO A 48 12.12 1.27 2.14
N TYR A 49 12.88 0.61 2.98
CA TYR A 49 12.77 0.68 4.43
C TYR A 49 13.03 2.11 4.93
N MET A 50 14.14 2.70 4.49
CA MET A 50 14.51 4.07 4.81
C MET A 50 13.85 5.07 3.85
N THR A 51 13.48 6.24 4.37
CA THR A 51 13.02 7.37 3.54
C THR A 51 14.17 7.88 2.66
N TRP A 52 13.83 8.64 1.61
CA TRP A 52 14.85 9.24 0.76
C TRP A 52 15.86 10.07 1.55
N GLU A 53 15.41 10.88 2.51
CA GLU A 53 16.30 11.69 3.37
C GLU A 53 17.23 10.82 4.22
N GLN A 54 16.73 9.75 4.82
CA GLN A 54 17.56 8.82 5.59
C GLN A 54 18.62 8.15 4.70
N ARG A 55 18.23 7.69 3.51
CA ARG A 55 19.15 7.09 2.52
C ARG A 55 20.18 8.11 2.05
N ARG A 56 19.76 9.35 1.82
CA ARG A 56 20.65 10.46 1.43
C ARG A 56 21.74 10.70 2.48
N ILE A 57 21.35 10.84 3.76
CA ILE A 57 22.30 11.02 4.86
C ILE A 57 23.33 9.89 4.92
N VAL A 58 22.86 8.63 4.77
CA VAL A 58 23.79 7.47 4.78
C VAL A 58 24.75 7.53 3.60
N VAL A 59 24.25 7.76 2.37
CA VAL A 59 25.07 7.75 1.15
C VAL A 59 26.06 8.93 1.13
N GLU A 60 25.65 10.11 1.56
CA GLU A 60 26.53 11.30 1.65
C GLU A 60 27.75 11.07 2.58
N ASN A 61 27.61 10.21 3.58
CA ASN A 61 28.67 9.87 4.52
C ASN A 61 29.49 8.64 4.11
N VAL A 62 29.22 8.04 2.94
CA VAL A 62 30.07 6.98 2.40
C VAL A 62 31.37 7.61 1.87
N LYS A 63 32.51 7.08 2.36
CA LYS A 63 33.83 7.56 1.93
C LYS A 63 33.97 7.49 0.41
N GLY A 64 34.15 8.63 -0.22
CA GLY A 64 34.37 8.78 -1.65
C GLY A 64 33.17 9.26 -2.45
N VAL A 65 32.01 9.41 -1.85
CA VAL A 65 30.90 10.14 -2.44
C VAL A 65 31.18 11.64 -2.26
N THR A 66 31.14 12.38 -3.35
CA THR A 66 31.37 13.83 -3.36
C THR A 66 30.05 14.59 -3.27
N LYS A 67 28.99 14.04 -3.90
CA LYS A 67 27.68 14.68 -3.97
C LYS A 67 26.57 13.64 -4.15
N VAL A 68 25.42 13.88 -3.53
CA VAL A 68 24.19 13.14 -3.78
C VAL A 68 23.16 14.05 -4.43
N VAL A 69 22.52 13.58 -5.48
CA VAL A 69 21.45 14.31 -6.19
C VAL A 69 20.20 13.41 -6.30
N PRO A 70 18.98 13.95 -6.29
CA PRO A 70 17.78 13.17 -6.50
C PRO A 70 17.75 12.59 -7.91
N GLN A 71 17.35 11.33 -8.01
CA GLN A 71 17.08 10.59 -9.24
C GLN A 71 15.56 10.34 -9.28
N GLU A 72 14.84 11.19 -10.01
CA GLU A 72 13.37 11.26 -9.98
C GLU A 72 12.69 10.12 -10.75
N THR A 73 13.41 9.47 -11.66
CA THR A 73 12.92 8.37 -12.48
C THR A 73 13.97 7.27 -12.61
N LEU A 74 13.57 6.10 -13.11
CA LEU A 74 14.52 5.04 -13.50
C LEU A 74 15.40 5.44 -14.71
N ASP A 75 14.95 6.40 -15.48
CA ASP A 75 15.73 6.94 -16.59
C ASP A 75 16.76 7.97 -16.07
N TYR A 76 18.04 7.69 -16.28
CA TYR A 76 19.14 8.54 -15.85
C TYR A 76 19.34 9.78 -16.71
N VAL A 77 18.79 9.77 -17.93
CA VAL A 77 19.03 10.79 -18.97
C VAL A 77 18.84 12.22 -18.46
N PRO A 78 17.78 12.57 -17.70
CA PRO A 78 17.63 13.95 -17.20
C PRO A 78 18.81 14.42 -16.35
N ASN A 79 19.30 13.58 -15.44
CA ASN A 79 20.48 13.92 -14.62
C ASN A 79 21.76 13.93 -15.46
N LEU A 80 21.92 13.00 -16.39
CA LEU A 80 23.12 12.91 -17.25
C LEU A 80 23.24 14.12 -18.17
N LEU A 81 22.17 14.61 -18.76
CA LEU A 81 22.16 15.82 -19.58
C LEU A 81 22.56 17.08 -18.78
N ARG A 82 22.15 17.13 -17.51
CA ARG A 82 22.47 18.25 -16.60
C ARG A 82 23.91 18.20 -16.10
N ILE A 83 24.41 17.02 -15.75
CA ILE A 83 25.71 16.81 -15.11
C ILE A 83 26.82 16.62 -16.13
N LYS A 84 26.54 15.93 -17.25
CA LYS A 84 27.49 15.53 -18.30
C LYS A 84 28.73 14.83 -17.74
N PRO A 85 28.57 13.73 -16.99
CA PRO A 85 29.69 13.04 -16.37
C PRO A 85 30.59 12.38 -17.44
N ASP A 86 31.89 12.18 -17.11
CA ASP A 86 32.80 11.42 -17.95
C ASP A 86 32.46 9.93 -17.93
N TYR A 87 32.02 9.42 -16.79
CA TYR A 87 31.67 8.00 -16.62
C TYR A 87 30.31 7.82 -15.92
N VAL A 88 29.57 6.80 -16.37
CA VAL A 88 28.42 6.24 -15.66
C VAL A 88 28.75 4.83 -15.25
N LEU A 89 28.65 4.51 -13.96
CA LEU A 89 28.88 3.17 -13.42
C LEU A 89 27.58 2.54 -12.94
N HIS A 90 27.42 1.25 -13.22
CA HIS A 90 26.32 0.43 -12.73
C HIS A 90 26.76 -1.02 -12.58
N GLY A 91 26.06 -1.82 -11.76
CA GLY A 91 26.22 -3.27 -11.76
C GLY A 91 25.86 -3.86 -13.13
N ASP A 92 26.46 -4.96 -13.51
CA ASP A 92 26.24 -5.58 -14.81
C ASP A 92 24.90 -6.33 -14.94
N ASP A 93 24.11 -6.37 -13.87
CA ASP A 93 22.73 -6.89 -13.82
C ASP A 93 21.75 -6.14 -14.75
N TRP A 94 22.03 -4.90 -15.13
CA TRP A 94 21.21 -4.14 -16.07
C TRP A 94 21.43 -4.46 -17.57
N LYS A 95 22.36 -5.35 -17.89
CA LYS A 95 22.60 -5.82 -19.28
C LYS A 95 21.43 -6.61 -19.83
N THR A 96 20.66 -7.19 -18.93
CA THR A 96 19.48 -8.03 -19.25
C THR A 96 18.27 -7.56 -18.44
N GLY A 97 17.08 -7.98 -18.88
CA GLY A 97 15.84 -7.65 -18.16
C GLY A 97 15.33 -6.21 -18.37
N PRO A 98 14.49 -5.70 -17.47
CA PRO A 98 13.75 -4.44 -17.68
C PRO A 98 14.63 -3.18 -17.85
N GLN A 99 15.88 -3.24 -17.38
CA GLN A 99 16.78 -2.08 -17.44
C GLN A 99 17.68 -2.06 -18.67
N ALA A 100 17.63 -3.07 -19.54
CA ALA A 100 18.47 -3.14 -20.74
C ALA A 100 18.24 -1.96 -21.70
N GLU A 101 16.98 -1.54 -21.87
CA GLU A 101 16.63 -0.37 -22.67
C GLU A 101 17.17 0.93 -22.06
N THR A 102 17.08 1.07 -20.74
CA THR A 102 17.65 2.22 -20.02
C THR A 102 19.14 2.30 -20.23
N ARG A 103 19.85 1.16 -20.11
CA ARG A 103 21.29 1.08 -20.38
C ARG A 103 21.64 1.55 -21.80
N GLN A 104 20.91 1.07 -22.81
CA GLN A 104 21.14 1.45 -24.20
C GLN A 104 20.97 2.95 -24.44
N ARG A 105 19.91 3.53 -23.87
CA ARG A 105 19.65 4.97 -23.92
C ARG A 105 20.76 5.79 -23.26
N ILE A 106 21.26 5.34 -22.12
CA ILE A 106 22.37 5.99 -21.42
C ILE A 106 23.62 5.98 -22.30
N ILE A 107 23.95 4.85 -22.96
CA ILE A 107 25.08 4.75 -23.87
C ILE A 107 24.97 5.77 -25.01
N GLU A 108 23.79 5.92 -25.58
CA GLU A 108 23.54 6.87 -26.67
C GLU A 108 23.68 8.34 -26.22
N VAL A 109 23.14 8.66 -25.08
CA VAL A 109 23.22 9.99 -24.51
C VAL A 109 24.65 10.36 -24.11
N MET A 110 25.39 9.44 -23.49
CA MET A 110 26.80 9.65 -23.09
C MET A 110 27.71 9.97 -24.27
N LYS A 111 27.42 9.41 -25.47
CA LYS A 111 28.17 9.71 -26.69
C LYS A 111 28.11 11.19 -27.08
N LEU A 112 27.09 11.94 -26.71
CA LEU A 112 26.93 13.35 -27.07
C LEU A 112 28.05 14.24 -26.56
N TRP A 113 28.76 13.83 -25.50
CA TRP A 113 29.91 14.57 -24.94
C TRP A 113 31.15 13.70 -24.75
N GLY A 114 31.16 12.49 -25.33
CA GLY A 114 32.31 11.57 -25.24
C GLY A 114 32.43 10.79 -23.94
N GLY A 115 31.35 10.77 -23.14
CA GLY A 115 31.32 9.99 -21.90
C GLY A 115 31.20 8.48 -22.14
N GLN A 116 31.48 7.69 -21.11
CA GLN A 116 31.52 6.24 -21.18
C GLN A 116 30.65 5.58 -20.10
N VAL A 117 30.05 4.42 -20.43
CA VAL A 117 29.33 3.55 -19.49
C VAL A 117 30.23 2.39 -19.10
N ILE A 118 30.38 2.14 -17.80
CA ILE A 118 31.22 1.08 -17.25
C ILE A 118 30.34 0.14 -16.41
N ASP A 119 30.29 -1.11 -16.82
CA ASP A 119 29.60 -2.17 -16.09
C ASP A 119 30.55 -2.77 -15.04
N ILE A 120 30.11 -2.81 -13.79
CA ILE A 120 30.85 -3.40 -12.67
C ILE A 120 30.31 -4.81 -12.41
N PRO A 121 31.17 -5.84 -12.30
CA PRO A 121 30.72 -7.18 -11.99
C PRO A 121 29.87 -7.22 -10.71
N TYR A 122 28.79 -7.99 -10.75
CA TYR A 122 27.90 -8.17 -9.63
C TYR A 122 28.63 -8.80 -8.43
N THR A 123 28.38 -8.31 -7.22
CA THR A 123 28.97 -8.86 -6.00
C THR A 123 28.13 -10.05 -5.53
N GLU A 124 28.65 -11.26 -5.64
CA GLU A 124 27.96 -12.48 -5.21
C GLU A 124 27.73 -12.53 -3.70
N GLY A 125 26.68 -13.27 -3.31
CA GLY A 125 26.37 -13.58 -1.91
C GLY A 125 25.58 -12.53 -1.14
N ILE A 126 25.37 -11.32 -1.70
CA ILE A 126 24.56 -10.29 -1.04
C ILE A 126 23.81 -9.43 -2.05
N SER A 127 22.53 -9.19 -1.77
CA SER A 127 21.69 -8.28 -2.57
C SER A 127 20.67 -7.58 -1.70
N SER A 128 20.22 -6.39 -2.11
CA SER A 128 19.10 -5.68 -1.45
C SER A 128 17.84 -6.55 -1.41
N THR A 129 17.61 -7.40 -2.42
CA THR A 129 16.45 -8.31 -2.46
C THR A 129 16.54 -9.36 -1.36
N ALA A 130 17.69 -10.00 -1.17
CA ALA A 130 17.90 -11.01 -0.11
C ALA A 130 17.77 -10.38 1.29
N LEU A 131 18.33 -9.19 1.48
CA LEU A 131 18.20 -8.44 2.75
C LEU A 131 16.76 -8.04 3.04
N ASN A 132 16.02 -7.56 2.04
CA ASN A 132 14.60 -7.22 2.19
C ASN A 132 13.75 -8.45 2.50
N GLN A 133 14.06 -9.62 1.92
CA GLN A 133 13.37 -10.86 2.26
C GLN A 133 13.65 -11.30 3.70
N ALA A 134 14.88 -11.17 4.17
CA ALA A 134 15.24 -11.45 5.56
C ALA A 134 14.51 -10.50 6.54
N LEU A 135 14.38 -9.21 6.20
CA LEU A 135 13.60 -8.26 6.98
C LEU A 135 12.10 -8.57 7.00
N LYS A 136 11.53 -9.09 5.92
CA LYS A 136 10.14 -9.59 5.92
C LYS A 136 9.95 -10.71 6.94
N ASN A 137 10.88 -11.64 7.03
CA ASN A 137 10.82 -12.77 7.95
C ASN A 137 10.97 -12.35 9.43
N ILE A 138 11.64 -11.22 9.70
CA ILE A 138 11.79 -10.64 11.04
C ILE A 138 10.54 -9.82 11.43
N GLY A 139 9.79 -9.34 10.44
CA GLY A 139 8.62 -8.47 10.65
C GLY A 139 8.97 -6.97 10.61
N THR A 140 8.06 -6.14 11.08
CA THR A 140 8.23 -4.68 11.10
C THR A 140 7.76 -4.10 12.43
N THR A 141 8.32 -2.96 12.82
CA THR A 141 7.85 -2.26 14.04
C THR A 141 6.55 -1.50 13.76
N PRO A 142 5.70 -1.28 14.79
CA PRO A 142 4.48 -0.50 14.66
C PRO A 142 4.70 0.89 14.03
N ALA A 143 5.75 1.60 14.43
CA ALA A 143 6.07 2.93 13.90
C ALA A 143 6.39 2.93 12.40
N ILE A 144 7.19 1.96 11.94
CA ILE A 144 7.53 1.82 10.50
C ILE A 144 6.27 1.48 9.70
N ARG A 145 5.44 0.56 10.18
CA ARG A 145 4.20 0.18 9.51
C ARG A 145 3.22 1.35 9.41
N ALA A 146 3.00 2.08 10.49
CA ALA A 146 2.11 3.23 10.52
C ALA A 146 2.53 4.31 9.51
N LEU A 147 3.81 4.66 9.46
CA LEU A 147 4.34 5.64 8.50
C LEU A 147 4.23 5.20 7.04
N ARG A 148 4.27 3.88 6.79
CA ARG A 148 4.37 3.34 5.42
C ARG A 148 3.20 3.71 4.52
N LEU A 149 1.97 3.82 5.05
CA LEU A 149 0.79 4.20 4.26
C LEU A 149 0.92 5.63 3.71
N LYS A 150 1.34 6.59 4.52
CA LYS A 150 1.56 7.98 4.07
C LYS A 150 2.60 8.03 2.96
N ARG A 151 3.73 7.34 3.13
CA ARG A 151 4.78 7.26 2.11
C ARG A 151 4.28 6.63 0.81
N LEU A 152 3.43 5.61 0.86
CA LEU A 152 2.82 5.00 -0.33
C LEU A 152 1.93 6.00 -1.07
N ILE A 153 1.07 6.72 -0.34
CA ILE A 153 0.19 7.74 -0.93
C ILE A 153 0.99 8.86 -1.60
N GLU A 154 2.11 9.27 -1.00
CA GLU A 154 3.00 10.31 -1.55
C GLU A 154 3.82 9.82 -2.76
N SER A 155 4.07 8.51 -2.85
CA SER A 155 5.01 7.94 -3.83
C SER A 155 4.35 7.25 -5.01
N LYS A 156 3.09 6.82 -4.89
CA LYS A 156 2.34 6.11 -5.94
C LYS A 156 1.19 6.96 -6.47
N GLU A 157 0.83 6.72 -7.72
CA GLU A 157 -0.36 7.32 -8.32
C GLU A 157 -1.64 6.79 -7.69
N ILE A 158 -1.65 5.48 -7.36
CA ILE A 158 -2.74 4.83 -6.65
C ILE A 158 -2.17 3.75 -5.72
N VAL A 159 -2.73 3.63 -4.53
CA VAL A 159 -2.40 2.61 -3.53
C VAL A 159 -3.45 1.51 -3.59
N THR A 160 -3.03 0.27 -3.82
CA THR A 160 -3.92 -0.90 -3.95
C THR A 160 -4.01 -1.67 -2.64
N VAL A 161 -5.21 -1.84 -2.14
CA VAL A 161 -5.48 -2.44 -0.82
C VAL A 161 -6.38 -3.65 -0.98
N CYS A 162 -6.00 -4.79 -0.39
CA CYS A 162 -6.83 -6.00 -0.39
C CYS A 162 -7.26 -6.36 1.03
N GLU A 163 -8.46 -6.92 1.14
CA GLU A 163 -8.98 -7.35 2.44
C GLU A 163 -8.23 -8.58 2.98
N ALA A 164 -8.15 -8.65 4.31
CA ALA A 164 -7.81 -9.87 5.03
C ALA A 164 -8.72 -10.02 6.27
N HIS A 165 -9.12 -11.26 6.55
CA HIS A 165 -10.07 -11.59 7.61
C HIS A 165 -9.54 -12.63 8.61
N ASN A 166 -8.31 -13.11 8.42
CA ASN A 166 -7.56 -13.98 9.33
C ASN A 166 -6.07 -14.01 8.93
N GLY A 167 -5.22 -14.66 9.70
CA GLY A 167 -3.79 -14.77 9.42
C GLY A 167 -3.49 -15.40 8.06
N LEU A 168 -4.24 -16.42 7.63
CA LEU A 168 -4.03 -17.05 6.32
C LEU A 168 -4.29 -16.06 5.16
N SER A 169 -5.39 -15.33 5.19
CA SER A 169 -5.67 -14.33 4.17
C SER A 169 -4.67 -13.17 4.23
N GLY A 170 -4.18 -12.79 5.42
CA GLY A 170 -3.07 -11.85 5.57
C GLY A 170 -1.79 -12.33 4.88
N LEU A 171 -1.43 -13.60 5.07
CA LEU A 171 -0.28 -14.23 4.42
C LEU A 171 -0.44 -14.25 2.88
N ILE A 172 -1.65 -14.50 2.37
CA ILE A 172 -1.95 -14.45 0.94
C ILE A 172 -1.71 -13.04 0.40
N VAL A 173 -2.27 -12.01 1.03
CA VAL A 173 -2.11 -10.62 0.57
C VAL A 173 -0.66 -10.16 0.66
N GLU A 174 0.11 -10.61 1.67
CA GLU A 174 1.55 -10.29 1.77
C GLU A 174 2.34 -10.85 0.60
N ASN A 175 1.99 -12.05 0.11
CA ASN A 175 2.79 -12.79 -0.86
C ASN A 175 2.23 -12.80 -2.29
N ALA A 176 0.96 -12.44 -2.49
CA ALA A 176 0.36 -12.37 -3.82
C ALA A 176 1.06 -11.33 -4.69
N TYR A 177 1.46 -11.73 -5.90
CA TYR A 177 2.05 -10.82 -6.89
C TYR A 177 1.85 -11.35 -8.32
N THR A 178 1.92 -10.45 -9.27
CA THR A 178 2.10 -10.77 -10.69
C THR A 178 3.31 -10.02 -11.26
N ILE A 179 3.73 -10.38 -12.45
CA ILE A 179 4.78 -9.68 -13.20
C ILE A 179 4.18 -9.10 -14.46
N GLU A 180 4.24 -7.78 -14.61
CA GLU A 180 3.80 -7.03 -15.78
C GLU A 180 4.94 -6.15 -16.27
N ASP A 181 5.32 -6.28 -17.54
CA ASP A 181 6.44 -5.55 -18.15
C ASP A 181 7.74 -5.61 -17.34
N GLY A 182 8.02 -6.77 -16.74
CA GLY A 182 9.17 -7.00 -15.88
C GLY A 182 9.11 -6.34 -14.50
N LYS A 183 7.99 -5.69 -14.16
CA LYS A 183 7.74 -5.09 -12.85
C LYS A 183 6.93 -6.04 -11.98
N ARG A 184 7.27 -6.11 -10.71
CA ARG A 184 6.47 -6.83 -9.71
C ARG A 184 5.29 -5.97 -9.26
N ILE A 185 4.09 -6.44 -9.51
CA ILE A 185 2.84 -5.84 -9.04
C ILE A 185 2.33 -6.65 -7.86
N GLU A 186 2.08 -5.99 -6.74
CA GLU A 186 1.57 -6.59 -5.50
C GLU A 186 0.65 -5.60 -4.77
N PHE A 187 -0.19 -6.08 -3.87
CA PHE A 187 -0.96 -5.19 -3.02
C PHE A 187 -0.06 -4.36 -2.10
N ASP A 188 -0.41 -3.10 -1.90
CA ASP A 188 0.38 -2.16 -1.10
C ASP A 188 0.04 -2.21 0.39
N ALA A 189 -1.24 -2.48 0.71
CA ALA A 189 -1.76 -2.46 2.07
C ALA A 189 -2.83 -3.54 2.28
N ILE A 190 -3.21 -3.74 3.53
CA ILE A 190 -4.28 -4.67 3.95
C ILE A 190 -5.45 -3.88 4.51
N TRP A 191 -6.66 -4.26 4.13
CA TRP A 191 -7.93 -3.79 4.66
C TRP A 191 -8.52 -4.80 5.66
N ILE A 192 -8.76 -4.37 6.90
CA ILE A 192 -9.47 -5.17 7.90
C ILE A 192 -10.95 -4.81 7.84
N SER A 193 -11.69 -5.52 7.01
CA SER A 193 -13.12 -5.30 6.81
C SER A 193 -13.94 -5.84 7.97
N SER A 194 -14.90 -5.07 8.45
CA SER A 194 -15.86 -5.53 9.46
C SER A 194 -16.78 -6.64 8.91
N LEU A 195 -17.22 -6.52 7.64
CA LEU A 195 -18.03 -7.52 6.97
C LEU A 195 -17.34 -8.87 6.88
N THR A 196 -16.14 -8.91 6.31
CA THR A 196 -15.45 -10.20 6.08
C THR A 196 -14.99 -10.83 7.37
N HIS A 197 -14.62 -10.02 8.36
CA HIS A 197 -14.29 -10.51 9.70
C HIS A 197 -15.50 -11.13 10.40
N ALA A 198 -16.67 -10.45 10.38
CA ALA A 198 -17.90 -11.01 10.96
C ALA A 198 -18.29 -12.31 10.27
N ALA A 199 -18.32 -12.31 8.93
CA ALA A 199 -18.70 -13.47 8.14
C ALA A 199 -17.75 -14.66 8.33
N ALA A 200 -16.43 -14.43 8.43
CA ALA A 200 -15.44 -15.48 8.72
C ALA A 200 -15.66 -16.14 10.09
N LYS A 201 -16.28 -15.42 11.04
CA LYS A 201 -16.72 -15.96 12.35
C LYS A 201 -18.18 -16.47 12.35
N ALA A 202 -18.81 -16.58 11.18
CA ALA A 202 -20.22 -16.93 11.02
C ALA A 202 -21.17 -16.03 11.86
N LYS A 203 -20.89 -14.72 11.88
CA LYS A 203 -21.68 -13.69 12.54
C LYS A 203 -22.21 -12.67 11.52
N PRO A 204 -23.39 -12.08 11.77
CA PRO A 204 -23.90 -11.02 10.91
C PRO A 204 -23.07 -9.74 11.06
N ASP A 205 -23.00 -8.94 9.99
CA ASP A 205 -22.30 -7.65 9.93
C ASP A 205 -23.16 -6.52 10.51
N ILE A 206 -23.35 -6.54 11.82
CA ILE A 206 -24.22 -5.62 12.60
C ILE A 206 -23.50 -4.99 13.80
N GLY A 207 -22.16 -4.93 13.78
CA GLY A 207 -21.37 -4.44 14.91
C GLY A 207 -21.36 -5.40 16.11
N TYR A 208 -21.68 -6.69 15.90
CA TYR A 208 -21.68 -7.70 16.98
C TYR A 208 -20.28 -7.98 17.53
N LEU A 209 -19.26 -7.94 16.67
CA LEU A 209 -17.88 -8.11 17.07
C LEU A 209 -17.34 -6.80 17.62
N ASP A 210 -17.04 -6.79 18.89
CA ASP A 210 -16.44 -5.63 19.57
C ASP A 210 -14.96 -5.42 19.17
N THR A 211 -14.39 -4.30 19.60
CA THR A 211 -13.01 -3.94 19.31
C THR A 211 -12.03 -4.99 19.83
N THR A 212 -12.30 -5.63 21.00
CA THR A 212 -11.42 -6.65 21.58
C THR A 212 -11.33 -7.88 20.70
N GLY A 213 -12.48 -8.45 20.31
CA GLY A 213 -12.53 -9.61 19.42
C GLY A 213 -11.98 -9.34 18.02
N ARG A 214 -12.09 -8.09 17.55
CA ARG A 214 -11.48 -7.68 16.27
C ARG A 214 -9.97 -7.49 16.38
N THR A 215 -9.46 -7.10 17.56
CA THR A 215 -8.03 -6.95 17.80
C THR A 215 -7.29 -8.29 17.79
N GLU A 216 -7.93 -9.39 18.22
CA GLU A 216 -7.32 -10.74 18.12
C GLU A 216 -6.95 -11.09 16.68
N VAL A 217 -7.90 -10.96 15.76
CA VAL A 217 -7.66 -11.24 14.32
C VAL A 217 -6.68 -10.23 13.71
N LEU A 218 -6.72 -8.98 14.16
CA LEU A 218 -5.73 -7.98 13.75
C LEU A 218 -4.31 -8.43 14.14
N ASN A 219 -4.11 -8.97 15.35
CA ASN A 219 -2.81 -9.50 15.78
C ASN A 219 -2.35 -10.66 14.89
N ASP A 220 -3.23 -11.64 14.59
CA ASP A 220 -2.90 -12.75 13.70
C ASP A 220 -2.42 -12.25 12.32
N ILE A 221 -3.08 -11.21 11.78
CA ILE A 221 -2.70 -10.63 10.50
C ILE A 221 -1.38 -9.85 10.61
N LEU A 222 -1.17 -9.11 11.70
CA LEU A 222 0.06 -8.35 11.93
C LEU A 222 1.32 -9.23 11.98
N GLU A 223 1.18 -10.48 12.42
CA GLU A 223 2.28 -11.46 12.44
C GLU A 223 2.64 -11.95 11.02
N THR A 224 1.72 -11.89 10.06
CA THR A 224 1.92 -12.42 8.70
C THR A 224 2.37 -11.38 7.68
N THR A 225 2.35 -10.08 8.03
CA THR A 225 2.55 -9.00 7.06
C THR A 225 3.44 -7.87 7.57
N THR A 226 4.20 -7.28 6.65
CA THR A 226 4.90 -6.01 6.85
C THR A 226 4.17 -4.83 6.18
N LYS A 227 3.05 -5.09 5.50
CA LYS A 227 2.26 -4.07 4.81
C LYS A 227 1.53 -3.18 5.83
N PRO A 228 1.22 -1.92 5.48
CA PRO A 228 0.37 -1.06 6.29
C PRO A 228 -1.05 -1.62 6.38
N ILE A 229 -1.72 -1.32 7.49
CA ILE A 229 -3.08 -1.77 7.78
C ILE A 229 -4.02 -0.58 7.77
N ILE A 230 -5.13 -0.70 7.07
CA ILE A 230 -6.29 0.19 7.14
C ILE A 230 -7.42 -0.58 7.83
N TYR A 231 -7.96 -0.02 8.90
CA TYR A 231 -8.94 -0.69 9.76
C TYR A 231 -10.34 -0.06 9.59
N ASP A 232 -11.34 -0.90 9.31
CA ASP A 232 -12.76 -0.51 9.30
C ASP A 232 -13.29 -0.45 10.73
N ALA A 233 -13.55 0.74 11.23
CA ALA A 233 -14.09 0.94 12.58
C ALA A 233 -15.61 1.16 12.58
N ASP A 234 -16.31 0.78 11.52
CA ASP A 234 -17.75 1.04 11.39
C ASP A 234 -18.04 2.54 11.56
N ASN A 235 -18.97 2.95 12.43
CA ASN A 235 -19.22 4.37 12.74
C ASN A 235 -18.32 4.91 13.88
N GLY A 236 -17.34 4.14 14.36
CA GLY A 236 -16.45 4.51 15.45
C GLY A 236 -17.06 4.41 16.86
N GLY A 237 -18.36 4.16 16.99
CA GLY A 237 -19.09 4.20 18.26
C GLY A 237 -19.23 5.61 18.82
N PRO A 238 -19.54 5.75 20.13
CA PRO A 238 -19.51 7.03 20.84
C PRO A 238 -18.11 7.68 20.78
N ALA A 239 -18.04 9.00 20.70
CA ALA A 239 -16.78 9.73 20.60
C ALA A 239 -15.81 9.42 21.73
N GLU A 240 -16.31 9.24 22.95
CA GLU A 240 -15.54 8.89 24.14
C GLU A 240 -14.91 7.50 24.01
N HIS A 241 -15.58 6.53 23.39
CA HIS A 241 -15.04 5.20 23.12
C HIS A 241 -14.07 5.20 21.95
N PHE A 242 -14.34 6.01 20.92
CA PHE A 242 -13.49 6.14 19.74
C PHE A 242 -12.06 6.56 20.10
N VAL A 243 -11.90 7.46 21.08
CA VAL A 243 -10.59 7.86 21.62
C VAL A 243 -9.75 6.65 22.06
N PHE A 244 -10.36 5.68 22.75
CA PHE A 244 -9.65 4.48 23.20
C PHE A 244 -9.39 3.49 22.08
N THR A 245 -10.30 3.39 21.12
CA THR A 245 -10.10 2.61 19.88
C THR A 245 -8.88 3.13 19.11
N ILE A 246 -8.80 4.45 18.89
CA ILE A 246 -7.66 5.09 18.23
C ILE A 246 -6.34 4.75 18.94
N ARG A 247 -6.26 4.95 20.24
CA ARG A 247 -5.04 4.66 21.03
C ARG A 247 -4.62 3.20 20.92
N SER A 248 -5.58 2.28 20.91
CA SER A 248 -5.31 0.85 20.78
C SER A 248 -4.78 0.49 19.39
N LEU A 249 -5.39 1.01 18.33
CA LEU A 249 -4.98 0.78 16.96
C LEU A 249 -3.62 1.41 16.64
N GLU A 250 -3.38 2.64 17.11
CA GLU A 250 -2.09 3.31 16.94
C GLU A 250 -0.95 2.54 17.61
N ARG A 251 -1.16 2.07 18.85
CA ARG A 251 -0.18 1.24 19.57
C ARG A 251 0.16 -0.06 18.85
N LEU A 252 -0.80 -0.68 18.15
CA LEU A 252 -0.59 -1.88 17.35
C LEU A 252 0.11 -1.61 16.01
N GLY A 253 0.26 -0.33 15.63
CA GLY A 253 0.88 0.05 14.38
C GLY A 253 -0.05 -0.03 13.17
N VAL A 254 -1.36 0.08 13.39
CA VAL A 254 -2.33 0.34 12.31
C VAL A 254 -2.01 1.69 11.68
N SER A 255 -2.12 1.80 10.38
CA SER A 255 -1.73 3.00 9.64
C SER A 255 -2.88 3.99 9.46
N ALA A 256 -4.10 3.48 9.34
CA ALA A 256 -5.30 4.29 9.20
C ALA A 256 -6.53 3.60 9.75
N VAL A 257 -7.48 4.39 10.21
CA VAL A 257 -8.83 3.97 10.54
C VAL A 257 -9.82 4.65 9.60
N ILE A 258 -10.84 3.92 9.17
CA ILE A 258 -11.99 4.50 8.45
C ILE A 258 -13.22 4.43 9.34
N ILE A 259 -13.94 5.55 9.48
CA ILE A 259 -15.21 5.66 10.19
C ILE A 259 -16.28 6.22 9.26
N GLU A 260 -17.47 5.61 9.28
CA GLU A 260 -18.61 6.05 8.48
C GLU A 260 -19.54 6.98 9.26
N ASP A 261 -20.13 7.96 8.58
CA ASP A 261 -21.03 8.96 9.16
C ASP A 261 -22.46 8.45 9.31
N LYS A 262 -22.63 7.22 9.81
CA LYS A 262 -23.90 6.61 10.17
C LYS A 262 -24.09 6.52 11.67
N ILE A 263 -25.35 6.53 12.11
CA ILE A 263 -25.74 6.36 13.52
C ILE A 263 -26.63 5.13 13.70
N GLY A 264 -26.80 4.73 14.96
CA GLY A 264 -27.63 3.59 15.32
C GLY A 264 -26.91 2.24 15.14
N LEU A 265 -27.71 1.18 15.06
CA LEU A 265 -27.19 -0.15 14.84
C LEU A 265 -26.62 -0.26 13.42
N LYS A 266 -25.40 -0.77 13.33
CA LYS A 266 -24.75 -0.97 12.04
C LYS A 266 -25.63 -1.79 11.08
N LYS A 267 -25.73 -1.32 9.85
CA LYS A 267 -26.29 -2.01 8.70
C LYS A 267 -25.35 -1.85 7.52
N ASN A 268 -25.19 -2.92 6.74
CA ASN A 268 -24.31 -2.88 5.59
C ASN A 268 -24.81 -1.88 4.54
N SER A 269 -23.93 -1.04 4.02
CA SER A 269 -24.27 0.02 3.07
C SER A 269 -24.81 -0.49 1.74
N LEU A 270 -24.47 -1.73 1.34
CA LEU A 270 -25.00 -2.34 0.13
C LEU A 270 -26.52 -2.60 0.17
N PHE A 271 -27.15 -2.64 1.36
CA PHE A 271 -28.60 -2.62 1.48
C PHE A 271 -29.21 -1.24 1.16
N GLY A 272 -28.41 -0.15 1.25
CA GLY A 272 -28.87 1.20 0.97
C GLY A 272 -30.08 1.60 1.83
N THR A 273 -31.08 2.23 1.19
CA THR A 273 -32.32 2.68 1.86
C THR A 273 -33.34 1.57 2.11
N GLU A 274 -33.12 0.35 1.60
CA GLU A 274 -33.99 -0.81 1.86
C GLU A 274 -33.94 -1.25 3.33
N ALA A 275 -32.81 -0.99 4.01
CA ALA A 275 -32.70 -1.12 5.45
C ALA A 275 -32.72 0.27 6.07
N GLU A 276 -33.51 0.45 7.13
CA GLU A 276 -33.54 1.73 7.86
C GLU A 276 -32.13 2.09 8.37
N GLN A 277 -31.56 3.15 7.81
CA GLN A 277 -30.21 3.67 8.13
C GLN A 277 -30.32 5.19 8.27
N SER A 278 -29.59 5.75 9.22
CA SER A 278 -29.58 7.19 9.47
C SER A 278 -28.14 7.71 9.43
N GLN A 279 -27.97 8.87 8.82
CA GLN A 279 -26.70 9.57 8.76
C GLN A 279 -26.53 10.46 10.00
N ASP A 280 -25.30 10.54 10.52
CA ASP A 280 -24.95 11.41 11.63
C ASP A 280 -25.07 12.91 11.24
N SER A 281 -25.27 13.77 12.21
CA SER A 281 -25.18 15.19 11.96
C SER A 281 -23.73 15.59 11.62
N ILE A 282 -23.54 16.58 10.75
CA ILE A 282 -22.21 17.08 10.41
C ILE A 282 -21.44 17.52 11.67
N PRO A 283 -22.04 18.32 12.61
CA PRO A 283 -21.35 18.72 13.82
C PRO A 283 -20.89 17.54 14.70
N ASP A 284 -21.77 16.57 14.97
CA ASP A 284 -21.47 15.45 15.86
C ASP A 284 -20.35 14.56 15.27
N PHE A 285 -20.41 14.30 13.95
CA PHE A 285 -19.35 13.54 13.30
C PHE A 285 -18.01 14.30 13.21
N CYS A 286 -18.05 15.63 13.00
CA CYS A 286 -16.87 16.48 13.09
C CYS A 286 -16.24 16.45 14.50
N ASP A 287 -17.06 16.47 15.55
CA ASP A 287 -16.56 16.42 16.92
C ASP A 287 -15.94 15.04 17.25
N LYS A 288 -16.50 13.95 16.69
CA LYS A 288 -15.87 12.62 16.76
C LYS A 288 -14.49 12.59 16.06
N ILE A 289 -14.36 13.18 14.87
CA ILE A 289 -13.08 13.29 14.16
C ILE A 289 -12.08 14.08 15.01
N LYS A 290 -12.47 15.25 15.53
CA LYS A 290 -11.59 16.08 16.41
C LYS A 290 -11.16 15.34 17.65
N ALA A 291 -12.07 14.62 18.31
CA ALA A 291 -11.75 13.80 19.48
C ALA A 291 -10.74 12.69 19.14
N GLY A 292 -10.91 12.00 18.02
CA GLY A 292 -9.98 11.02 17.51
C GLY A 292 -8.60 11.62 17.20
N LYS A 293 -8.57 12.77 16.54
CA LYS A 293 -7.30 13.47 16.22
C LYS A 293 -6.57 13.92 17.49
N ALA A 294 -7.29 14.42 18.48
CA ALA A 294 -6.70 14.82 19.78
C ALA A 294 -6.17 13.63 20.59
N ALA A 295 -6.64 12.41 20.32
CA ALA A 295 -6.18 11.21 20.99
C ALA A 295 -4.87 10.62 20.46
N LEU A 296 -4.44 11.03 19.26
CA LEU A 296 -3.23 10.55 18.60
C LEU A 296 -1.97 10.96 19.36
N VAL A 297 -1.01 10.05 19.42
CA VAL A 297 0.32 10.27 20.00
C VAL A 297 1.34 10.60 18.92
N THR A 298 1.13 10.07 17.71
CA THR A 298 2.00 10.29 16.55
C THR A 298 1.25 11.01 15.44
N ASP A 299 1.98 11.55 14.48
CA ASP A 299 1.44 12.16 13.26
C ASP A 299 1.32 11.18 12.08
N THR A 300 1.68 9.92 12.29
CA THR A 300 1.70 8.90 11.24
C THR A 300 0.36 8.19 11.04
N PHE A 301 -0.46 8.11 12.07
CA PHE A 301 -1.78 7.48 12.01
C PHE A 301 -2.80 8.39 11.33
N MET A 302 -3.65 7.81 10.45
CA MET A 302 -4.63 8.55 9.68
C MET A 302 -6.07 8.23 10.13
N ILE A 303 -6.92 9.25 10.20
CA ILE A 303 -8.38 9.11 10.36
C ILE A 303 -9.04 9.51 9.05
N ILE A 304 -9.69 8.55 8.40
CA ILE A 304 -10.37 8.72 7.11
C ILE A 304 -11.86 8.73 7.36
N ALA A 305 -12.56 9.78 6.91
CA ALA A 305 -14.00 9.92 7.05
C ALA A 305 -14.72 9.32 5.84
N ARG A 306 -15.58 8.32 6.08
CA ARG A 306 -16.41 7.70 5.06
C ARG A 306 -17.77 8.37 5.03
N ILE A 307 -18.15 8.85 3.83
CA ILE A 307 -19.39 9.58 3.57
C ILE A 307 -20.41 8.62 2.96
N GLU A 308 -21.57 8.51 3.60
CA GLU A 308 -22.67 7.63 3.19
C GLU A 308 -23.82 8.37 2.48
N SER A 309 -23.63 9.64 2.11
CA SER A 309 -24.67 10.48 1.48
C SER A 309 -25.26 9.88 0.21
N LEU A 310 -24.44 9.27 -0.66
CA LEU A 310 -24.93 8.64 -1.89
C LEU A 310 -25.68 7.34 -1.59
N ILE A 311 -25.22 6.56 -0.63
CA ILE A 311 -25.89 5.33 -0.15
C ILE A 311 -27.31 5.66 0.41
N LEU A 312 -27.41 6.75 1.18
CA LEU A 312 -28.62 7.16 1.86
C LEU A 312 -29.48 8.14 1.01
N LYS A 313 -29.08 8.40 -0.24
CA LYS A 313 -29.75 9.28 -1.21
C LYS A 313 -29.90 10.72 -0.70
N ALA A 314 -28.98 11.19 0.14
CA ALA A 314 -28.91 12.60 0.54
C ALA A 314 -28.36 13.50 -0.59
N GLY A 315 -27.73 12.91 -1.60
CA GLY A 315 -27.30 13.57 -2.82
C GLY A 315 -25.85 14.06 -2.81
N MET A 316 -25.41 14.53 -3.98
CA MET A 316 -24.03 14.93 -4.23
C MET A 316 -23.64 16.21 -3.46
N ASP A 317 -24.54 17.18 -3.36
CA ASP A 317 -24.29 18.43 -2.63
C ASP A 317 -24.07 18.19 -1.13
N ASP A 318 -24.82 17.25 -0.52
CA ASP A 318 -24.61 16.84 0.87
C ASP A 318 -23.26 16.12 1.00
N ALA A 319 -22.90 15.22 0.08
CA ALA A 319 -21.63 14.52 0.08
C ALA A 319 -20.42 15.49 0.06
N ILE A 320 -20.45 16.50 -0.80
CA ILE A 320 -19.39 17.51 -0.89
C ILE A 320 -19.37 18.45 0.32
N THR A 321 -20.54 18.81 0.86
CA THR A 321 -20.64 19.62 2.09
C THR A 321 -20.01 18.89 3.27
N ARG A 322 -20.28 17.59 3.44
CA ARG A 322 -19.68 16.74 4.46
C ARG A 322 -18.19 16.58 4.24
N ALA A 323 -17.73 16.34 2.99
CA ALA A 323 -16.32 16.24 2.69
C ALA A 323 -15.54 17.49 3.18
N LYS A 324 -16.03 18.70 2.88
CA LYS A 324 -15.43 19.95 3.37
C LYS A 324 -15.38 20.01 4.90
N ALA A 325 -16.54 19.77 5.54
CA ALA A 325 -16.63 19.85 6.99
C ALA A 325 -15.70 18.85 7.70
N TYR A 326 -15.61 17.63 7.19
CA TYR A 326 -14.75 16.58 7.76
C TYR A 326 -13.26 16.87 7.58
N LEU A 327 -12.87 17.42 6.42
CA LEU A 327 -11.50 17.90 6.21
C LEU A 327 -11.15 19.06 7.15
N ASP A 328 -12.06 20.02 7.35
CA ASP A 328 -11.88 21.13 8.27
C ASP A 328 -11.84 20.66 9.73
N ALA A 329 -12.52 19.56 10.06
CA ALA A 329 -12.45 18.92 11.37
C ALA A 329 -11.13 18.14 11.61
N GLY A 330 -10.30 17.96 10.57
CA GLY A 330 -8.99 17.35 10.66
C GLY A 330 -8.91 15.90 10.13
N ALA A 331 -9.90 15.43 9.37
CA ALA A 331 -9.79 14.15 8.68
C ALA A 331 -8.56 14.12 7.75
N ASP A 332 -7.83 13.02 7.75
CA ASP A 332 -6.63 12.82 6.92
C ASP A 332 -6.94 12.29 5.51
N GLY A 333 -8.20 11.97 5.25
CA GLY A 333 -8.71 11.52 3.95
C GLY A 333 -10.21 11.40 3.96
N ILE A 334 -10.78 11.27 2.77
CA ILE A 334 -12.21 11.04 2.55
C ILE A 334 -12.37 9.70 1.83
N MET A 335 -13.38 8.93 2.24
CA MET A 335 -13.87 7.78 1.51
C MET A 335 -15.29 8.05 1.04
N ILE A 336 -15.56 7.90 -0.24
CA ILE A 336 -16.92 7.97 -0.81
C ILE A 336 -17.39 6.57 -1.17
N HIS A 337 -18.67 6.31 -0.93
CA HIS A 337 -19.29 5.03 -1.22
C HIS A 337 -20.52 5.21 -2.10
N SER A 338 -20.67 4.37 -3.12
CA SER A 338 -21.85 4.32 -3.99
C SER A 338 -22.26 2.88 -4.26
N ARG A 339 -23.54 2.66 -4.56
CA ARG A 339 -24.09 1.37 -5.00
C ARG A 339 -24.34 1.33 -6.51
N GLU A 340 -24.28 2.47 -7.18
CA GLU A 340 -24.54 2.54 -8.60
C GLU A 340 -23.42 1.80 -9.37
N GLU A 341 -23.86 0.94 -10.32
CA GLU A 341 -22.97 0.03 -11.04
C GLU A 341 -22.21 0.75 -12.16
N ASP A 342 -22.71 1.87 -12.67
CA ASP A 342 -22.11 2.60 -13.79
C ASP A 342 -20.90 3.47 -13.40
N GLY A 343 -20.72 3.71 -12.09
CA GLY A 343 -19.62 4.53 -11.56
C GLY A 343 -19.76 6.02 -11.80
N GLU A 344 -20.90 6.51 -12.33
CA GLU A 344 -21.07 7.94 -12.65
C GLU A 344 -21.10 8.81 -11.40
N GLU A 345 -21.75 8.37 -10.31
CA GLU A 345 -21.73 9.09 -9.03
C GLU A 345 -20.28 9.25 -8.49
N ILE A 346 -19.45 8.25 -8.67
CA ILE A 346 -18.03 8.31 -8.26
C ILE A 346 -17.26 9.31 -9.12
N LYS A 347 -17.48 9.31 -10.43
CA LYS A 347 -16.85 10.29 -11.34
C LYS A 347 -17.27 11.72 -11.02
N GLU A 348 -18.57 11.94 -10.77
CA GLU A 348 -19.08 13.25 -10.39
C GLU A 348 -18.50 13.71 -9.06
N PHE A 349 -18.50 12.86 -8.03
CA PHE A 349 -17.89 13.17 -6.74
C PHE A 349 -16.41 13.51 -6.89
N CYS A 350 -15.63 12.72 -7.61
CA CYS A 350 -14.22 12.96 -7.85
C CYS A 350 -13.97 14.33 -8.50
N ASN A 351 -14.76 14.68 -9.53
CA ASN A 351 -14.64 15.96 -10.22
C ASN A 351 -14.87 17.16 -9.28
N LEU A 352 -15.88 17.08 -8.41
CA LEU A 352 -16.19 18.14 -7.44
C LEU A 352 -15.18 18.17 -6.30
N TYR A 353 -14.79 17.01 -5.78
CA TYR A 353 -13.81 16.87 -4.70
C TYR A 353 -12.43 17.40 -5.10
N ASN A 354 -12.01 17.19 -6.34
CA ASN A 354 -10.75 17.69 -6.87
C ASN A 354 -10.67 19.23 -6.91
N GLN A 355 -11.78 19.93 -6.85
CA GLN A 355 -11.82 21.40 -6.81
C GLN A 355 -11.67 21.97 -5.38
N LEU A 356 -11.66 21.11 -4.36
CA LEU A 356 -11.51 21.56 -2.98
C LEU A 356 -10.06 22.00 -2.71
N PRO A 357 -9.85 23.20 -2.10
CA PRO A 357 -8.49 23.74 -1.87
C PRO A 357 -7.67 22.92 -0.87
N ASN A 358 -8.32 22.27 0.10
CA ASN A 358 -7.69 21.49 1.17
C ASN A 358 -7.84 19.98 0.95
N ARG A 359 -7.87 19.55 -0.32
CA ARG A 359 -8.01 18.15 -0.68
C ARG A 359 -7.00 17.27 0.04
N LYS A 360 -7.49 16.14 0.59
CA LYS A 360 -6.71 15.04 1.16
C LYS A 360 -6.89 13.77 0.33
N PRO A 361 -6.15 12.69 0.60
CA PRO A 361 -6.35 11.43 -0.11
C PRO A 361 -7.79 10.99 -0.20
N LEU A 362 -8.19 10.56 -1.39
CA LEU A 362 -9.51 10.00 -1.68
C LEU A 362 -9.45 8.49 -1.75
N VAL A 363 -10.36 7.84 -1.04
CA VAL A 363 -10.50 6.37 -0.98
C VAL A 363 -11.80 5.94 -1.63
N VAL A 364 -11.74 4.88 -2.44
CA VAL A 364 -12.93 4.24 -3.02
C VAL A 364 -12.91 2.74 -2.83
N VAL A 365 -14.10 2.12 -2.85
CA VAL A 365 -14.30 0.67 -2.77
C VAL A 365 -15.18 0.24 -3.95
N PRO A 366 -14.60 -0.20 -5.08
CA PRO A 366 -15.33 -0.54 -6.28
C PRO A 366 -16.00 -1.93 -6.18
N SER A 367 -16.93 -2.10 -5.24
CA SER A 367 -17.70 -3.34 -5.10
C SER A 367 -18.88 -3.43 -6.06
N SER A 368 -19.53 -2.31 -6.36
CA SER A 368 -20.66 -2.22 -7.29
C SER A 368 -20.20 -1.86 -8.71
N TYR A 369 -19.24 -0.96 -8.84
CA TYR A 369 -18.61 -0.51 -10.10
C TYR A 369 -17.25 -1.17 -10.34
N ASP A 370 -17.20 -2.48 -10.20
CA ASP A 370 -15.98 -3.31 -10.25
C ASP A 370 -15.35 -3.42 -11.65
N HIS A 371 -16.00 -2.89 -12.68
CA HIS A 371 -15.48 -2.77 -14.04
C HIS A 371 -14.44 -1.65 -14.21
N MET A 372 -14.35 -0.70 -13.27
CA MET A 372 -13.42 0.43 -13.37
C MET A 372 -11.99 0.01 -13.05
N TYR A 373 -11.07 0.30 -13.98
CA TYR A 373 -9.64 0.03 -13.79
C TYR A 373 -9.00 1.01 -12.80
N GLU A 374 -7.98 0.55 -12.09
CA GLU A 374 -7.16 1.39 -11.19
C GLU A 374 -6.59 2.62 -11.91
N SER A 375 -6.15 2.46 -13.16
CA SER A 375 -5.65 3.56 -13.99
C SER A 375 -6.70 4.65 -14.25
N ASP A 376 -7.97 4.29 -14.37
CA ASP A 376 -9.05 5.24 -14.58
C ASP A 376 -9.46 5.93 -13.28
N LEU A 377 -9.49 5.17 -12.17
CA LEU A 377 -9.68 5.73 -10.84
C LEU A 377 -8.57 6.71 -10.46
N SER A 378 -7.31 6.39 -10.78
CA SER A 378 -6.18 7.29 -10.56
C SER A 378 -6.31 8.60 -11.35
N LYS A 379 -6.71 8.55 -12.62
CA LYS A 379 -6.97 9.76 -13.44
C LYS A 379 -8.09 10.65 -12.86
N LEU A 380 -9.07 10.04 -12.19
CA LEU A 380 -10.12 10.76 -11.45
C LEU A 380 -9.62 11.36 -10.13
N GLY A 381 -8.36 11.11 -9.77
CA GLY A 381 -7.75 11.63 -8.54
C GLY A 381 -7.97 10.76 -7.30
N VAL A 382 -8.41 9.53 -7.46
CA VAL A 382 -8.43 8.54 -6.37
C VAL A 382 -7.00 8.18 -5.97
N ASN A 383 -6.72 8.12 -4.68
CA ASN A 383 -5.41 7.80 -4.14
C ASN A 383 -5.33 6.38 -3.58
N ILE A 384 -6.45 5.84 -3.10
CA ILE A 384 -6.51 4.50 -2.51
C ILE A 384 -7.72 3.76 -3.07
N VAL A 385 -7.50 2.55 -3.59
CA VAL A 385 -8.56 1.62 -3.99
C VAL A 385 -8.55 0.41 -3.07
N ILE A 386 -9.73 0.03 -2.52
CA ILE A 386 -9.87 -1.09 -1.60
C ILE A 386 -10.70 -2.21 -2.23
N TYR A 387 -10.11 -3.38 -2.38
CA TYR A 387 -10.79 -4.63 -2.72
C TYR A 387 -11.27 -5.29 -1.43
N ALA A 388 -12.51 -5.00 -1.03
CA ALA A 388 -12.98 -5.12 0.34
C ALA A 388 -13.46 -6.50 0.79
N ASN A 389 -13.70 -7.46 -0.14
CA ASN A 389 -14.37 -8.72 0.22
C ASN A 389 -14.11 -9.91 -0.72
N GLN A 390 -13.28 -9.77 -1.73
CA GLN A 390 -13.10 -10.74 -2.79
C GLN A 390 -12.52 -12.08 -2.30
N LEU A 391 -11.56 -12.05 -1.36
CA LEU A 391 -10.93 -13.28 -0.87
C LEU A 391 -11.92 -14.15 -0.10
N LEU A 392 -12.72 -13.58 0.80
CA LEU A 392 -13.72 -14.34 1.52
C LEU A 392 -14.84 -14.86 0.59
N ARG A 393 -15.29 -14.00 -0.35
CA ARG A 393 -16.30 -14.40 -1.36
C ARG A 393 -15.80 -15.52 -2.26
N ALA A 394 -14.51 -15.59 -2.55
CA ALA A 394 -13.91 -16.70 -3.31
C ALA A 394 -13.73 -17.96 -2.45
N ALA A 395 -13.37 -17.80 -1.18
CA ALA A 395 -13.10 -18.92 -0.28
C ALA A 395 -14.37 -19.76 0.01
N TYR A 396 -15.52 -19.11 0.26
CA TYR A 396 -16.74 -19.82 0.63
C TYR A 396 -17.20 -20.83 -0.44
N PRO A 397 -17.41 -20.46 -1.72
CA PRO A 397 -17.83 -21.41 -2.74
C PRO A 397 -16.77 -22.51 -3.01
N ALA A 398 -15.48 -22.20 -2.89
CA ALA A 398 -14.43 -23.20 -3.04
C ALA A 398 -14.49 -24.26 -1.92
N MET A 399 -14.63 -23.83 -0.66
CA MET A 399 -14.80 -24.74 0.47
C MET A 399 -16.11 -25.55 0.38
N MET A 400 -17.20 -24.92 -0.04
CA MET A 400 -18.49 -25.63 -0.28
C MET A 400 -18.36 -26.70 -1.37
N LYS A 401 -17.67 -26.39 -2.46
CA LYS A 401 -17.39 -27.38 -3.53
C LYS A 401 -16.63 -28.59 -2.98
N ALA A 402 -15.59 -28.32 -2.18
CA ALA A 402 -14.80 -29.39 -1.57
C ALA A 402 -15.65 -30.27 -0.61
N ALA A 403 -16.40 -29.63 0.29
CA ALA A 403 -17.25 -30.32 1.24
C ALA A 403 -18.33 -31.20 0.53
N THR A 404 -19.00 -30.62 -0.46
CA THR A 404 -20.02 -31.33 -1.25
C THR A 404 -19.42 -32.48 -2.06
N GLY A 405 -18.22 -32.28 -2.62
CA GLY A 405 -17.49 -33.32 -3.37
C GLY A 405 -17.17 -34.54 -2.49
N ILE A 406 -16.72 -34.35 -1.26
CA ILE A 406 -16.47 -35.44 -0.30
C ILE A 406 -17.78 -36.23 -0.03
N LEU A 407 -18.89 -35.53 0.19
CA LEU A 407 -20.19 -36.17 0.40
C LEU A 407 -20.67 -36.96 -0.83
N THR A 408 -20.45 -36.40 -2.02
CA THR A 408 -20.84 -37.03 -3.29
C THR A 408 -20.06 -38.31 -3.56
N HIS A 409 -18.77 -38.32 -3.32
CA HIS A 409 -17.88 -39.42 -3.62
C HIS A 409 -17.71 -40.41 -2.45
N HIS A 410 -18.19 -40.06 -1.25
CA HIS A 410 -17.97 -40.81 -0.01
C HIS A 410 -16.49 -41.10 0.28
N ARG A 411 -15.56 -40.26 -0.27
CA ARG A 411 -14.10 -40.29 -0.08
C ARG A 411 -13.48 -38.95 -0.51
N ALA A 412 -12.25 -38.74 -0.14
CA ALA A 412 -11.56 -37.47 -0.40
C ALA A 412 -10.76 -37.42 -1.72
N LYS A 413 -10.57 -38.55 -2.42
CA LYS A 413 -9.60 -38.66 -3.53
C LYS A 413 -9.84 -37.60 -4.60
N GLU A 414 -11.03 -37.50 -5.15
CA GLU A 414 -11.38 -36.61 -6.26
C GLU A 414 -11.23 -35.16 -5.85
N VAL A 415 -11.67 -34.79 -4.64
CA VAL A 415 -11.52 -33.44 -4.10
C VAL A 415 -10.05 -33.08 -3.86
N SER A 416 -9.26 -34.03 -3.35
CA SER A 416 -7.83 -33.84 -3.12
C SER A 416 -7.05 -33.60 -4.42
N GLU A 417 -7.43 -34.30 -5.51
CA GLU A 417 -6.77 -34.18 -6.81
C GLU A 417 -7.20 -32.91 -7.56
N GLU A 418 -8.48 -32.51 -7.46
CA GLU A 418 -9.04 -31.42 -8.27
C GLU A 418 -8.96 -30.04 -7.61
N SER A 419 -9.07 -29.98 -6.28
CA SER A 419 -9.36 -28.71 -5.58
C SER A 419 -8.46 -28.40 -4.39
N CYS A 420 -7.70 -29.37 -3.87
CA CYS A 420 -6.87 -29.16 -2.70
C CYS A 420 -5.40 -28.94 -3.08
N MET A 421 -4.72 -28.08 -2.34
CA MET A 421 -3.25 -28.06 -2.37
C MET A 421 -2.71 -29.37 -1.78
N LYS A 422 -1.48 -29.74 -2.17
CA LYS A 422 -0.86 -30.96 -1.64
C LYS A 422 -0.61 -30.83 -0.14
N ILE A 423 -0.70 -31.95 0.58
CA ILE A 423 -0.41 -32.01 2.03
C ILE A 423 0.97 -31.47 2.34
N GLN A 424 1.97 -31.79 1.52
CA GLN A 424 3.33 -31.28 1.69
C GLN A 424 3.38 -29.73 1.64
N ASP A 425 2.65 -29.15 0.71
CA ASP A 425 2.67 -27.70 0.50
C ASP A 425 2.00 -26.97 1.69
N ILE A 426 0.92 -27.51 2.26
CA ILE A 426 0.30 -26.85 3.43
C ILE A 426 1.15 -27.01 4.70
N ILE A 427 1.83 -28.14 4.89
CA ILE A 427 2.71 -28.37 6.04
C ILE A 427 3.89 -27.37 6.02
N THR A 428 4.38 -27.04 4.83
CA THR A 428 5.54 -26.13 4.65
C THR A 428 5.13 -24.68 4.35
N LEU A 429 3.83 -24.38 4.31
CA LEU A 429 3.32 -23.05 3.99
C LEU A 429 3.81 -21.98 4.96
N ILE A 430 3.87 -22.31 6.25
CA ILE A 430 4.32 -21.39 7.30
C ILE A 430 5.78 -21.69 7.62
N PRO A 431 6.69 -20.69 7.52
CA PRO A 431 8.09 -20.87 7.90
C PRO A 431 8.26 -21.34 9.35
N GLY A 432 9.18 -22.25 9.60
CA GLY A 432 9.44 -22.81 10.93
C GLY A 432 8.55 -24.01 11.31
N SER A 433 7.78 -24.55 10.37
CA SER A 433 6.94 -25.75 10.61
C SER A 433 7.73 -27.06 10.69
N TYR A 434 9.08 -27.04 10.58
CA TYR A 434 9.98 -28.20 10.60
C TYR A 434 11.35 -27.86 11.19
#